data_9f2baf72ed19273b80bbecd733c0a5f8
#
_entry.id   9f2baf72ed19273b80bbecd733c0a5f8
#
_cell.length_a   1.000
_cell.length_b   1.000
_cell.length_c   1.000
_cell.angle_alpha   90.00
_cell.angle_beta   90.00
_cell.angle_gamma   90.00
#
_symmetry.space_group_name_H-M   'P 1'
#
loop_
_entity.id
_entity.type
_entity.pdbx_description
1 polymer ?
#
loop_
_entity_poly.entity_id
_entity_poly.type
_entity_poly.pdbx_seq_one_letter_code
_entity_poly.pdbx_strand_id
1 'polypeptide(L)'
;NIELIFGISPGFVSESIDQTTLNNKIQAIFDLGIKSLCILFDDISFEATKQKGKEHAEILNKVSQDFPEIKLYIVPQIYSDQLSKTDVKDCLYLNELFSRIKYKVPFFWTGENVVSKSYDLEYISKIQERFNQELIIWDNFFASDYCEPRVTIDVYNPFVKNPKNICGVMINPTGKVNLDILLLELFSFGMGKGNEDFKSILKKHLPNEMIDILHYFKFEGRIGDVDKDIEIIDKVLWNSSMEIKIELYPYLHFLRFVLKNKPDLKYLLDKRLRLKS
;
A
#
# COMPACT_ATOMS: atom_id res chain seq x y z
N ASN A 1 17.35 12.04 -9.77
CA ASN A 1 16.39 13.01 -9.21
C ASN A 1 15.26 12.23 -8.56
N ILE A 2 14.83 12.67 -7.36
CA ILE A 2 13.65 12.13 -6.67
C ILE A 2 12.58 13.21 -6.73
N GLU A 3 11.37 12.85 -7.18
CA GLU A 3 10.19 13.70 -7.14
C GLU A 3 9.48 13.49 -5.80
N LEU A 4 9.24 14.58 -5.05
CA LEU A 4 8.44 14.54 -3.84
C LEU A 4 6.99 14.87 -4.18
N ILE A 5 6.08 13.92 -3.92
CA ILE A 5 4.63 14.11 -4.05
C ILE A 5 4.06 14.31 -2.64
N PHE A 6 3.46 15.46 -2.38
CA PHE A 6 2.85 15.73 -1.09
C PHE A 6 1.37 15.32 -1.07
N GLY A 7 0.98 14.50 -0.10
CA GLY A 7 -0.41 14.04 0.08
C GLY A 7 -1.24 15.01 0.93
N ILE A 8 -2.45 15.36 0.47
CA ILE A 8 -3.44 16.11 1.26
C ILE A 8 -4.77 15.35 1.26
N SER A 9 -5.32 15.11 2.45
CA SER A 9 -6.62 14.47 2.66
C SER A 9 -7.68 15.50 3.11
N PRO A 10 -8.34 16.20 2.19
CA PRO A 10 -9.22 17.32 2.53
C PRO A 10 -10.54 16.89 3.18
N GLY A 11 -11.01 15.68 2.92
CA GLY A 11 -12.28 15.14 3.42
C GLY A 11 -12.19 14.31 4.72
N PHE A 12 -11.02 14.21 5.34
CA PHE A 12 -10.81 13.32 6.49
C PHE A 12 -11.55 13.78 7.76
N VAL A 13 -11.62 15.09 8.01
CA VAL A 13 -12.19 15.66 9.24
C VAL A 13 -13.64 16.12 9.06
N SER A 14 -14.03 16.51 7.86
CA SER A 14 -15.35 17.08 7.55
C SER A 14 -15.85 16.63 6.19
N GLU A 15 -17.15 16.37 6.10
CA GLU A 15 -17.80 16.04 4.82
C GLU A 15 -17.73 17.21 3.81
N SER A 16 -17.79 18.43 4.29
CA SER A 16 -17.62 19.63 3.45
C SER A 16 -16.16 20.05 3.38
N ILE A 17 -15.65 20.21 2.16
CA ILE A 17 -14.29 20.66 1.90
C ILE A 17 -14.31 22.15 1.64
N ASP A 18 -13.68 22.93 2.53
CA ASP A 18 -13.50 24.37 2.32
C ASP A 18 -12.36 24.62 1.31
N GLN A 19 -12.74 25.07 0.12
CA GLN A 19 -11.79 25.32 -0.97
C GLN A 19 -10.75 26.39 -0.61
N THR A 20 -11.13 27.41 0.17
CA THR A 20 -10.20 28.48 0.57
C THR A 20 -9.09 27.90 1.47
N THR A 21 -9.47 27.13 2.49
CA THR A 21 -8.52 26.46 3.38
C THR A 21 -7.62 25.50 2.59
N LEU A 22 -8.19 24.73 1.67
CA LEU A 22 -7.43 23.84 0.80
C LEU A 22 -6.41 24.60 -0.04
N ASN A 23 -6.83 25.68 -0.71
CA ASN A 23 -5.96 26.51 -1.54
C ASN A 23 -4.82 27.15 -0.73
N ASN A 24 -5.11 27.66 0.47
CA ASN A 24 -4.08 28.25 1.35
C ASN A 24 -3.03 27.20 1.74
N LYS A 25 -3.46 25.97 2.03
CA LYS A 25 -2.55 24.86 2.34
C LYS A 25 -1.71 24.45 1.12
N ILE A 26 -2.31 24.37 -0.05
CA ILE A 26 -1.60 24.08 -1.31
C ILE A 26 -0.57 25.18 -1.60
N GLN A 27 -0.94 26.45 -1.44
CA GLN A 27 -0.01 27.57 -1.65
C GLN A 27 1.20 27.46 -0.72
N ALA A 28 0.98 27.20 0.57
CA ALA A 28 2.07 27.02 1.53
C ALA A 28 3.03 25.87 1.16
N ILE A 29 2.51 24.77 0.60
CA ILE A 29 3.32 23.64 0.12
C ILE A 29 4.08 24.04 -1.15
N PHE A 30 3.45 24.75 -2.07
CA PHE A 30 4.07 25.26 -3.29
C PHE A 30 5.21 26.24 -2.98
N ASP A 31 5.04 27.12 -1.99
CA ASP A 31 6.05 28.08 -1.53
C ASP A 31 7.30 27.38 -0.94
N LEU A 32 7.16 26.14 -0.45
CA LEU A 32 8.28 25.28 -0.04
C LEU A 32 9.02 24.63 -1.22
N GLY A 33 8.58 24.88 -2.46
CA GLY A 33 9.19 24.35 -3.68
C GLY A 33 8.67 22.97 -4.09
N ILE A 34 7.63 22.42 -3.43
CA ILE A 34 7.00 21.14 -3.79
C ILE A 34 6.03 21.40 -4.94
N LYS A 35 6.25 20.71 -6.06
CA LYS A 35 5.49 20.90 -7.31
C LYS A 35 4.55 19.72 -7.65
N SER A 36 4.52 18.69 -6.84
CA SER A 36 3.68 17.51 -7.05
C SER A 36 2.80 17.28 -5.84
N LEU A 37 1.50 17.17 -6.06
CA LEU A 37 0.47 17.07 -5.05
C LEU A 37 -0.43 15.87 -5.33
N CYS A 38 -0.75 15.09 -4.31
CA CYS A 38 -1.79 14.07 -4.37
C CYS A 38 -2.97 14.47 -3.48
N ILE A 39 -4.16 14.59 -4.05
CA ILE A 39 -5.39 14.73 -3.27
C ILE A 39 -5.90 13.34 -2.91
N LEU A 40 -6.02 13.08 -1.61
CA LEU A 40 -6.39 11.81 -1.04
C LEU A 40 -7.87 11.87 -0.62
N PHE A 41 -8.74 11.14 -1.34
CA PHE A 41 -10.15 10.97 -1.00
C PHE A 41 -10.44 9.58 -0.43
N ASP A 42 -9.40 8.76 -0.22
CA ASP A 42 -9.48 7.48 0.45
C ASP A 42 -9.78 7.61 1.95
N ASP A 43 -10.16 6.50 2.56
CA ASP A 43 -10.37 6.34 4.01
C ASP A 43 -11.28 7.38 4.68
N ILE A 44 -12.14 8.04 3.91
CA ILE A 44 -13.16 8.93 4.45
C ILE A 44 -14.41 8.13 4.85
N SER A 45 -15.04 8.51 6.00
CA SER A 45 -16.15 7.76 6.60
C SER A 45 -17.48 7.91 5.84
N PHE A 46 -17.57 8.81 4.88
CA PHE A 46 -18.80 9.10 4.15
C PHE A 46 -18.95 8.17 2.93
N GLU A 47 -20.20 7.95 2.52
CA GLU A 47 -20.49 7.08 1.39
C GLU A 47 -20.03 7.68 0.05
N ALA A 48 -19.43 6.86 -0.80
CA ALA A 48 -19.02 7.23 -2.16
C ALA A 48 -20.24 7.30 -3.10
N THR A 49 -20.97 8.41 -3.04
CA THR A 49 -22.16 8.66 -3.86
C THR A 49 -21.81 9.31 -5.21
N LYS A 50 -22.76 9.28 -6.16
CA LYS A 50 -22.65 10.04 -7.40
C LYS A 50 -22.38 11.53 -7.13
N GLN A 51 -23.04 12.13 -6.14
CA GLN A 51 -22.85 13.53 -5.77
C GLN A 51 -21.44 13.79 -5.26
N LYS A 52 -20.87 12.88 -4.46
CA LYS A 52 -19.46 12.97 -4.01
C LYS A 52 -18.48 12.89 -5.18
N GLY A 53 -18.72 12.03 -6.17
CA GLY A 53 -17.92 11.99 -7.39
C GLY A 53 -17.89 13.35 -8.11
N LYS A 54 -19.02 14.02 -8.22
CA LYS A 54 -19.12 15.37 -8.78
C LYS A 54 -18.32 16.40 -7.95
N GLU A 55 -18.52 16.42 -6.63
CA GLU A 55 -17.83 17.34 -5.71
C GLU A 55 -16.30 17.17 -5.79
N HIS A 56 -15.82 15.94 -5.77
CA HIS A 56 -14.39 15.64 -5.89
C HIS A 56 -13.82 16.09 -7.25
N ALA A 57 -14.55 15.90 -8.34
CA ALA A 57 -14.13 16.39 -9.65
C ALA A 57 -14.07 17.94 -9.71
N GLU A 58 -15.03 18.63 -9.08
CA GLU A 58 -15.04 20.09 -8.99
C GLU A 58 -13.84 20.62 -8.21
N ILE A 59 -13.47 19.97 -7.08
CA ILE A 59 -12.27 20.29 -6.31
C ILE A 59 -11.01 20.12 -7.17
N LEU A 60 -10.84 18.98 -7.85
CA LEU A 60 -9.68 18.71 -8.69
C LEU A 60 -9.55 19.71 -9.84
N ASN A 61 -10.67 20.03 -10.50
CA ASN A 61 -10.70 21.03 -11.56
C ASN A 61 -10.31 22.42 -11.04
N LYS A 62 -10.79 22.79 -9.86
CA LYS A 62 -10.48 24.07 -9.22
C LYS A 62 -9.00 24.15 -8.83
N VAL A 63 -8.46 23.08 -8.20
CA VAL A 63 -7.03 23.03 -7.86
C VAL A 63 -6.16 23.12 -9.13
N SER A 64 -6.50 22.37 -10.19
CA SER A 64 -5.74 22.42 -11.45
C SER A 64 -5.82 23.81 -12.12
N GLN A 65 -6.93 24.51 -11.96
CA GLN A 65 -7.10 25.86 -12.49
C GLN A 65 -6.32 26.91 -11.68
N ASP A 66 -6.38 26.82 -10.34
CA ASP A 66 -5.75 27.79 -9.44
C ASP A 66 -4.21 27.59 -9.36
N PHE A 67 -3.74 26.38 -9.58
CA PHE A 67 -2.33 26.00 -9.50
C PHE A 67 -1.86 25.23 -10.76
N PRO A 68 -1.81 25.87 -11.93
CA PRO A 68 -1.51 25.21 -13.20
C PRO A 68 -0.08 24.63 -13.31
N GLU A 69 0.83 25.05 -12.42
CA GLU A 69 2.21 24.55 -12.36
C GLU A 69 2.36 23.30 -11.49
N ILE A 70 1.32 22.94 -10.71
CA ILE A 70 1.35 21.76 -9.86
C ILE A 70 0.96 20.52 -10.68
N LYS A 71 1.82 19.49 -10.60
CA LYS A 71 1.48 18.16 -11.10
C LYS A 71 0.55 17.49 -10.09
N LEU A 72 -0.70 17.29 -10.49
CA LEU A 72 -1.76 16.78 -9.63
C LEU A 72 -1.94 15.27 -9.81
N TYR A 73 -2.08 14.58 -8.69
CA TYR A 73 -2.44 13.17 -8.59
C TYR A 73 -3.67 13.01 -7.69
N ILE A 74 -4.34 11.87 -7.78
CA ILE A 74 -5.49 11.59 -6.91
C ILE A 74 -5.49 10.14 -6.42
N VAL A 75 -5.97 9.95 -5.18
CA VAL A 75 -6.52 8.67 -4.71
C VAL A 75 -8.02 8.85 -4.61
N PRO A 76 -8.84 8.20 -5.46
CA PRO A 76 -10.29 8.27 -5.36
C PRO A 76 -10.79 7.54 -4.12
N GLN A 77 -11.99 7.87 -3.63
CA GLN A 77 -12.59 7.20 -2.46
C GLN A 77 -12.81 5.68 -2.71
N ILE A 78 -13.12 5.30 -3.93
CA ILE A 78 -13.11 3.92 -4.39
C ILE A 78 -11.83 3.72 -5.18
N TYR A 79 -10.84 3.06 -4.59
CA TYR A 79 -9.51 2.83 -5.15
C TYR A 79 -9.18 1.36 -5.42
N SER A 80 -10.18 0.47 -5.31
CA SER A 80 -10.13 -0.94 -5.70
C SER A 80 -11.53 -1.47 -6.03
N ASP A 81 -11.62 -2.60 -6.74
CA ASP A 81 -12.90 -3.26 -6.98
C ASP A 81 -13.55 -3.71 -5.67
N GLN A 82 -12.75 -4.19 -4.73
CA GLN A 82 -13.22 -4.64 -3.42
C GLN A 82 -14.03 -3.57 -2.67
N LEU A 83 -13.74 -2.29 -2.88
CA LEU A 83 -14.44 -1.17 -2.25
C LEU A 83 -15.70 -0.76 -3.01
N SER A 84 -15.83 -1.17 -4.26
CA SER A 84 -17.02 -0.91 -5.05
C SER A 84 -18.16 -1.86 -4.63
N LYS A 85 -19.34 -1.31 -4.38
CA LYS A 85 -20.56 -2.09 -4.11
C LYS A 85 -21.13 -2.76 -5.37
N THR A 86 -20.66 -2.34 -6.54
CA THR A 86 -21.07 -2.79 -7.86
C THR A 86 -19.81 -3.12 -8.68
N ASP A 87 -19.97 -3.68 -9.87
CA ASP A 87 -18.87 -3.70 -10.84
C ASP A 87 -18.34 -2.26 -11.03
N VAL A 88 -17.01 -2.10 -11.09
CA VAL A 88 -16.36 -0.78 -11.24
C VAL A 88 -16.93 0.00 -12.44
N LYS A 89 -17.30 -0.71 -13.51
CA LYS A 89 -17.93 -0.09 -14.68
C LYS A 89 -19.28 0.58 -14.37
N ASP A 90 -20.00 0.12 -13.35
CA ASP A 90 -21.33 0.60 -12.94
C ASP A 90 -21.24 1.50 -11.70
N CYS A 91 -20.03 1.74 -11.17
CA CYS A 91 -19.79 2.58 -9.99
C CYS A 91 -20.12 4.04 -10.31
N LEU A 92 -21.24 4.53 -9.78
CA LEU A 92 -21.73 5.89 -10.05
C LEU A 92 -20.76 6.98 -9.58
N TYR A 93 -20.07 6.75 -8.45
CA TYR A 93 -19.05 7.65 -7.94
C TYR A 93 -17.90 7.83 -8.93
N LEU A 94 -17.29 6.72 -9.37
CA LEU A 94 -16.14 6.76 -10.28
C LEU A 94 -16.52 7.31 -11.65
N ASN A 95 -17.66 6.90 -12.18
CA ASN A 95 -18.16 7.40 -13.45
C ASN A 95 -18.39 8.90 -13.44
N GLU A 96 -18.98 9.44 -12.36
CA GLU A 96 -19.21 10.88 -12.22
C GLU A 96 -17.88 11.62 -12.01
N LEU A 97 -16.98 11.12 -11.16
CA LEU A 97 -15.67 11.69 -10.91
C LEU A 97 -14.88 11.86 -12.21
N PHE A 98 -14.62 10.74 -12.90
CA PHE A 98 -13.72 10.76 -14.06
C PHE A 98 -14.34 11.39 -15.32
N SER A 99 -15.66 11.37 -15.48
CA SER A 99 -16.33 12.08 -16.59
C SER A 99 -16.28 13.60 -16.48
N ARG A 100 -16.06 14.14 -15.27
CA ARG A 100 -16.04 15.58 -15.01
C ARG A 100 -14.65 16.18 -14.84
N ILE A 101 -13.62 15.38 -14.67
CA ILE A 101 -12.24 15.86 -14.64
C ILE A 101 -11.88 16.40 -16.02
N LYS A 102 -11.44 17.68 -16.08
CA LYS A 102 -11.12 18.41 -17.30
C LYS A 102 -9.65 18.26 -17.71
N TYR A 103 -8.79 17.80 -16.81
CA TYR A 103 -7.34 17.70 -16.98
C TYR A 103 -6.89 16.26 -16.88
N LYS A 104 -5.67 15.96 -17.31
CA LYS A 104 -5.04 14.68 -17.03
C LYS A 104 -4.54 14.67 -15.60
N VAL A 105 -5.13 13.78 -14.78
CA VAL A 105 -4.82 13.61 -13.35
C VAL A 105 -4.58 12.13 -13.10
N PRO A 106 -3.32 11.67 -13.08
CA PRO A 106 -3.03 10.28 -12.76
C PRO A 106 -3.64 9.87 -11.43
N PHE A 107 -4.18 8.66 -11.38
CA PHE A 107 -4.85 8.17 -10.17
C PHE A 107 -4.20 6.89 -9.65
N PHE A 108 -4.27 6.71 -8.34
CA PHE A 108 -3.79 5.52 -7.68
C PHE A 108 -4.89 4.46 -7.57
N TRP A 109 -4.49 3.19 -7.77
CA TRP A 109 -5.40 2.05 -7.74
C TRP A 109 -4.69 0.83 -7.15
N THR A 110 -5.36 0.10 -6.23
CA THR A 110 -4.76 -1.07 -5.58
C THR A 110 -5.08 -2.39 -6.29
N GLY A 111 -5.81 -2.35 -7.40
CA GLY A 111 -6.22 -3.54 -8.14
C GLY A 111 -7.61 -4.04 -7.75
N GLU A 112 -7.86 -5.34 -7.95
CA GLU A 112 -9.13 -5.99 -7.57
C GLU A 112 -9.35 -5.97 -6.06
N ASN A 113 -8.26 -6.02 -5.27
CA ASN A 113 -8.30 -6.00 -3.82
C ASN A 113 -7.54 -4.79 -3.26
N VAL A 114 -7.87 -4.38 -2.03
CA VAL A 114 -7.09 -3.36 -1.30
C VAL A 114 -5.67 -3.85 -1.05
N VAL A 115 -5.51 -5.13 -0.74
CA VAL A 115 -4.20 -5.80 -0.62
C VAL A 115 -4.13 -6.89 -1.67
N SER A 116 -3.60 -6.55 -2.83
CA SER A 116 -3.46 -7.48 -3.96
C SER A 116 -2.16 -8.27 -3.87
N LYS A 117 -2.24 -9.58 -4.19
CA LYS A 117 -1.07 -10.44 -4.31
C LYS A 117 -0.42 -10.33 -5.68
N SER A 118 -1.24 -10.09 -6.69
CA SER A 118 -0.82 -9.99 -8.09
C SER A 118 -1.76 -9.07 -8.85
N TYR A 119 -1.28 -8.58 -9.97
CA TYR A 119 -2.01 -7.68 -10.86
C TYR A 119 -2.17 -8.29 -12.24
N ASP A 120 -3.40 -8.36 -12.72
CA ASP A 120 -3.70 -8.64 -14.12
C ASP A 120 -3.53 -7.35 -14.93
N LEU A 121 -2.54 -7.34 -15.83
CA LEU A 121 -2.23 -6.17 -16.64
C LEU A 121 -3.32 -5.87 -17.68
N GLU A 122 -4.08 -6.89 -18.13
CA GLU A 122 -5.20 -6.66 -19.04
C GLU A 122 -6.34 -5.94 -18.29
N TYR A 123 -6.62 -6.36 -17.06
CA TYR A 123 -7.56 -5.69 -16.18
C TYR A 123 -7.15 -4.24 -15.93
N ILE A 124 -5.89 -3.99 -15.54
CA ILE A 124 -5.38 -2.63 -15.31
C ILE A 124 -5.53 -1.74 -16.55
N SER A 125 -5.21 -2.27 -17.74
CA SER A 125 -5.38 -1.54 -19.00
C SER A 125 -6.84 -1.16 -19.26
N LYS A 126 -7.78 -2.06 -18.98
CA LYS A 126 -9.22 -1.76 -19.10
C LYS A 126 -9.69 -0.65 -18.15
N ILE A 127 -9.17 -0.59 -16.93
CA ILE A 127 -9.46 0.48 -15.98
C ILE A 127 -8.92 1.83 -16.48
N GLN A 128 -7.67 1.86 -16.98
CA GLN A 128 -7.07 3.06 -17.55
C GLN A 128 -7.86 3.59 -18.75
N GLU A 129 -8.19 2.71 -19.70
CA GLU A 129 -8.96 3.05 -20.89
C GLU A 129 -10.34 3.60 -20.53
N ARG A 130 -11.02 2.95 -19.59
CA ARG A 130 -12.35 3.36 -19.14
C ARG A 130 -12.39 4.77 -18.59
N PHE A 131 -11.46 5.11 -17.73
CA PHE A 131 -11.43 6.42 -17.09
C PHE A 131 -10.63 7.45 -17.87
N ASN A 132 -9.98 7.06 -18.96
CA ASN A 132 -9.14 7.91 -19.80
C ASN A 132 -8.11 8.71 -18.99
N GLN A 133 -7.56 8.09 -17.94
CA GLN A 133 -6.54 8.65 -17.05
C GLN A 133 -5.39 7.65 -16.89
N GLU A 134 -4.21 8.17 -16.55
CA GLU A 134 -3.05 7.33 -16.22
C GLU A 134 -3.26 6.67 -14.84
N LEU A 135 -2.97 5.37 -14.76
CA LEU A 135 -3.09 4.60 -13.54
C LEU A 135 -1.70 4.32 -12.96
N ILE A 136 -1.55 4.56 -11.67
CA ILE A 136 -0.39 4.18 -10.87
C ILE A 136 -0.86 3.12 -9.88
N ILE A 137 -0.19 1.99 -9.82
CA ILE A 137 -0.50 0.97 -8.83
C ILE A 137 -0.04 1.45 -7.46
N TRP A 138 -0.96 1.50 -6.50
CA TRP A 138 -0.66 1.62 -5.08
C TRP A 138 -0.59 0.22 -4.49
N ASP A 139 0.61 -0.28 -4.26
CA ASP A 139 0.83 -1.66 -3.86
C ASP A 139 0.94 -1.78 -2.34
N ASN A 140 0.00 -2.53 -1.75
CA ASN A 140 -0.05 -2.84 -0.33
C ASN A 140 0.54 -4.22 0.01
N PHE A 141 1.34 -4.83 -0.87
CA PHE A 141 1.92 -6.16 -0.63
C PHE A 141 2.73 -6.23 0.67
N PHE A 142 3.51 -5.19 0.94
CA PHE A 142 4.35 -5.08 2.14
C PHE A 142 3.70 -4.27 3.27
N ALA A 143 2.57 -3.62 3.03
CA ALA A 143 1.91 -2.80 4.03
C ALA A 143 1.56 -3.59 5.30
N SER A 144 1.72 -2.95 6.46
CA SER A 144 1.42 -3.54 7.77
C SER A 144 0.45 -2.71 8.61
N ASP A 145 0.08 -1.52 8.17
CA ASP A 145 -0.79 -0.58 8.86
C ASP A 145 -2.22 -1.11 9.09
N TYR A 146 -2.74 -1.90 8.17
CA TYR A 146 -4.06 -2.54 8.29
C TYR A 146 -4.08 -3.75 9.24
N CYS A 147 -2.91 -4.23 9.66
CA CYS A 147 -2.76 -5.37 10.57
C CYS A 147 -1.42 -5.30 11.31
N GLU A 148 -1.34 -4.46 12.36
CA GLU A 148 -0.12 -4.21 13.13
C GLU A 148 0.69 -5.45 13.53
N PRO A 149 0.06 -6.60 13.92
CA PRO A 149 0.81 -7.79 14.29
C PRO A 149 1.41 -8.56 13.11
N ARG A 150 1.27 -8.06 11.89
CA ARG A 150 1.75 -8.72 10.68
C ARG A 150 2.86 -7.92 10.00
N VAL A 151 3.87 -8.64 9.55
CA VAL A 151 4.90 -8.15 8.63
C VAL A 151 4.99 -9.14 7.47
N THR A 152 5.03 -8.64 6.26
CA THR A 152 5.23 -9.46 5.05
C THR A 152 6.67 -9.35 4.60
N ILE A 153 7.37 -10.48 4.56
CA ILE A 153 8.72 -10.63 4.00
C ILE A 153 8.65 -11.81 3.03
N ASP A 154 8.46 -11.53 1.76
CA ASP A 154 8.28 -12.56 0.74
C ASP A 154 8.89 -12.12 -0.60
N VAL A 155 8.96 -13.05 -1.54
CA VAL A 155 9.33 -12.74 -2.92
C VAL A 155 8.26 -11.82 -3.52
N TYR A 156 8.66 -10.61 -3.84
CA TYR A 156 7.81 -9.70 -4.58
C TYR A 156 7.80 -10.08 -6.06
N ASN A 157 6.69 -10.55 -6.53
CA ASN A 157 6.48 -10.86 -7.96
C ASN A 157 4.99 -10.68 -8.32
N PRO A 158 4.48 -9.45 -8.25
CA PRO A 158 3.04 -9.20 -8.43
C PRO A 158 2.61 -9.21 -9.90
N PHE A 159 3.54 -9.15 -10.86
CA PHE A 159 3.22 -9.08 -12.28
C PHE A 159 3.48 -10.40 -12.97
N VAL A 160 2.45 -10.98 -13.58
CA VAL A 160 2.55 -12.23 -14.36
C VAL A 160 3.31 -12.02 -15.67
N LYS A 161 3.37 -10.79 -16.18
CA LYS A 161 4.09 -10.38 -17.40
C LYS A 161 4.76 -9.02 -17.18
N ASN A 162 5.75 -8.70 -18.01
CA ASN A 162 6.49 -7.44 -17.93
C ASN A 162 5.53 -6.22 -17.96
N PRO A 163 5.57 -5.34 -16.97
CA PRO A 163 4.63 -4.22 -16.79
C PRO A 163 4.88 -3.06 -17.75
N LYS A 164 4.83 -3.28 -19.06
CA LYS A 164 5.09 -2.24 -20.07
C LYS A 164 4.03 -1.13 -20.13
N ASN A 165 2.83 -1.39 -19.62
CA ASN A 165 1.68 -0.49 -19.78
C ASN A 165 1.26 0.19 -18.45
N ILE A 166 2.10 0.17 -17.44
CA ILE A 166 1.80 0.80 -16.14
C ILE A 166 2.61 2.10 -16.07
N CYS A 167 1.96 3.20 -15.64
CA CYS A 167 2.62 4.49 -15.47
C CYS A 167 3.58 4.50 -14.30
N GLY A 168 3.32 3.67 -13.28
CA GLY A 168 4.18 3.53 -12.11
C GLY A 168 3.63 2.55 -11.10
N VAL A 169 4.50 2.20 -10.14
CA VAL A 169 4.14 1.44 -8.94
C VAL A 169 4.65 2.20 -7.74
N MET A 170 3.77 2.46 -6.79
CA MET A 170 4.10 3.00 -5.48
C MET A 170 3.86 1.91 -4.45
N ILE A 171 4.86 1.60 -3.64
CA ILE A 171 4.70 0.67 -2.52
C ILE A 171 4.35 1.42 -1.25
N ASN A 172 3.45 0.85 -0.45
CA ASN A 172 3.15 1.33 0.88
C ASN A 172 4.13 0.67 1.86
N PRO A 173 5.07 1.42 2.48
CA PRO A 173 6.08 0.87 3.38
C PRO A 173 5.51 0.64 4.78
N THR A 174 6.33 0.11 5.69
CA THR A 174 5.94 -0.17 7.07
C THR A 174 6.18 0.98 8.03
N GLY A 175 6.95 1.99 7.60
CA GLY A 175 7.44 3.07 8.46
C GLY A 175 8.56 2.67 9.42
N LYS A 176 9.19 1.50 9.20
CA LYS A 176 10.31 0.98 9.98
C LYS A 176 11.56 0.94 9.11
N VAL A 177 12.56 1.74 9.45
CA VAL A 177 13.68 2.06 8.55
C VAL A 177 14.44 0.83 8.07
N ASN A 178 14.88 -0.04 8.98
CA ASN A 178 15.67 -1.21 8.60
C ASN A 178 14.83 -2.25 7.85
N LEU A 179 13.57 -2.41 8.26
CA LEU A 179 12.63 -3.27 7.56
C LEU A 179 12.33 -2.73 6.16
N ASP A 180 12.06 -1.43 6.03
CA ASP A 180 11.75 -0.82 4.74
C ASP A 180 12.93 -0.88 3.76
N ILE A 181 14.19 -0.80 4.26
CA ILE A 181 15.38 -1.02 3.42
C ILE A 181 15.37 -2.46 2.85
N LEU A 182 15.12 -3.47 3.68
CA LEU A 182 14.97 -4.86 3.22
C LEU A 182 13.85 -4.97 2.17
N LEU A 183 12.67 -4.39 2.45
CA LEU A 183 11.50 -4.48 1.56
C LEU A 183 11.74 -3.77 0.23
N LEU A 184 12.48 -2.65 0.22
CA LEU A 184 12.89 -1.96 -1.02
C LEU A 184 13.85 -2.81 -1.85
N GLU A 185 14.79 -3.54 -1.23
CA GLU A 185 15.66 -4.47 -1.96
C GLU A 185 14.85 -5.66 -2.53
N LEU A 186 13.90 -6.21 -1.77
CA LEU A 186 12.98 -7.24 -2.27
C LEU A 186 12.09 -6.75 -3.40
N PHE A 187 11.60 -5.52 -3.32
CA PHE A 187 10.87 -4.85 -4.39
C PHE A 187 11.74 -4.70 -5.64
N SER A 188 12.95 -4.18 -5.49
CA SER A 188 13.91 -4.02 -6.59
C SER A 188 14.23 -5.37 -7.27
N PHE A 189 14.47 -6.40 -6.49
CA PHE A 189 14.66 -7.77 -6.97
C PHE A 189 13.45 -8.26 -7.77
N GLY A 190 12.25 -8.13 -7.24
CA GLY A 190 11.00 -8.54 -7.90
C GLY A 190 10.69 -7.78 -9.19
N MET A 191 11.14 -6.53 -9.28
CA MET A 191 11.06 -5.72 -10.50
C MET A 191 12.19 -6.01 -11.51
N GLY A 192 13.06 -6.99 -11.23
CA GLY A 192 14.18 -7.37 -12.09
C GLY A 192 15.28 -6.30 -12.18
N LYS A 193 15.42 -5.47 -11.15
CA LYS A 193 16.41 -4.37 -11.10
C LYS A 193 17.62 -4.67 -10.21
N GLY A 194 17.52 -5.65 -9.32
CA GLY A 194 18.60 -6.04 -8.41
C GLY A 194 19.55 -7.07 -9.05
N ASN A 195 20.81 -7.08 -8.59
CA ASN A 195 21.81 -8.08 -8.98
C ASN A 195 21.94 -9.22 -7.96
N GLU A 196 21.34 -9.09 -6.77
CA GLU A 196 21.39 -10.08 -5.70
C GLU A 196 20.19 -11.03 -5.78
N ASP A 197 20.38 -12.28 -5.40
CA ASP A 197 19.29 -13.22 -5.27
C ASP A 197 18.53 -13.02 -3.94
N PHE A 198 17.28 -13.51 -3.89
CA PHE A 198 16.41 -13.38 -2.74
C PHE A 198 17.04 -13.83 -1.41
N LYS A 199 17.78 -14.95 -1.42
CA LYS A 199 18.41 -15.50 -0.21
C LYS A 199 19.56 -14.63 0.27
N SER A 200 20.33 -14.05 -0.64
CA SER A 200 21.41 -13.11 -0.33
C SER A 200 20.89 -11.85 0.31
N ILE A 201 19.80 -11.29 -0.24
CA ILE A 201 19.12 -10.12 0.34
C ILE A 201 18.66 -10.43 1.78
N LEU A 202 18.00 -11.57 2.00
CA LEU A 202 17.56 -11.93 3.34
C LEU A 202 18.72 -12.05 4.34
N LYS A 203 19.81 -12.72 3.96
CA LYS A 203 20.99 -12.89 4.82
C LYS A 203 21.71 -11.61 5.18
N LYS A 204 21.63 -10.60 4.31
CA LYS A 204 22.21 -9.27 4.54
C LYS A 204 21.46 -8.51 5.65
N HIS A 205 20.15 -8.68 5.74
CA HIS A 205 19.28 -7.88 6.59
C HIS A 205 18.71 -8.61 7.79
N LEU A 206 18.55 -9.94 7.74
CA LEU A 206 17.92 -10.73 8.78
C LEU A 206 18.91 -11.61 9.52
N PRO A 207 18.70 -11.85 10.83
CA PRO A 207 19.39 -12.93 11.53
C PRO A 207 19.21 -14.27 10.80
N ASN A 208 20.27 -15.08 10.74
CA ASN A 208 20.22 -16.36 10.01
C ASN A 208 19.08 -17.26 10.50
N GLU A 209 18.84 -17.29 11.80
CA GLU A 209 17.78 -18.07 12.43
C GLU A 209 16.39 -17.65 11.96
N MET A 210 16.22 -16.37 11.62
CA MET A 210 14.94 -15.87 11.16
C MET A 210 14.55 -16.41 9.78
N ILE A 211 15.53 -16.84 8.98
CA ILE A 211 15.27 -17.44 7.67
C ILE A 211 14.52 -18.77 7.83
N ASP A 212 14.76 -19.51 8.89
CA ASP A 212 14.10 -20.79 9.17
C ASP A 212 12.62 -20.64 9.52
N ILE A 213 12.23 -19.48 10.08
CA ILE A 213 10.85 -19.16 10.42
C ILE A 213 10.18 -18.18 9.43
N LEU A 214 10.81 -17.93 8.29
CA LEU A 214 10.29 -16.98 7.27
C LEU A 214 8.89 -17.35 6.77
N HIS A 215 8.48 -18.61 6.86
CA HIS A 215 7.16 -19.08 6.46
C HIS A 215 6.01 -18.38 7.21
N TYR A 216 6.25 -17.82 8.40
CA TYR A 216 5.27 -17.00 9.11
C TYR A 216 5.11 -15.60 8.53
N PHE A 217 6.12 -15.10 7.83
CA PHE A 217 6.19 -13.73 7.30
C PHE A 217 5.84 -13.65 5.82
N LYS A 218 5.52 -14.77 5.18
CA LYS A 218 5.10 -14.78 3.78
C LYS A 218 3.72 -14.16 3.60
N PHE A 219 3.44 -13.65 2.40
CA PHE A 219 2.13 -13.13 2.04
C PHE A 219 1.01 -14.15 2.31
N GLU A 220 1.24 -15.40 1.98
CA GLU A 220 0.44 -16.56 2.41
C GLU A 220 1.22 -17.39 3.41
N GLY A 221 1.30 -16.87 4.64
CA GLY A 221 2.04 -17.53 5.72
C GLY A 221 1.42 -18.85 6.16
N ARG A 222 2.25 -19.74 6.72
CA ARG A 222 1.84 -21.06 7.23
C ARG A 222 2.36 -21.27 8.63
N ILE A 223 1.67 -22.13 9.38
CA ILE A 223 2.14 -22.63 10.67
C ILE A 223 3.13 -23.76 10.39
N GLY A 224 4.31 -23.69 11.00
CA GLY A 224 5.35 -24.70 10.92
C GLY A 224 5.35 -25.65 12.13
N ASP A 225 6.55 -26.14 12.50
CA ASP A 225 6.79 -26.90 13.73
C ASP A 225 6.84 -25.94 14.92
N VAL A 226 5.71 -25.83 15.63
CA VAL A 226 5.47 -24.81 16.65
C VAL A 226 6.53 -24.83 17.75
N ASP A 227 6.92 -25.98 18.26
CA ASP A 227 7.86 -26.08 19.39
C ASP A 227 9.26 -25.65 18.93
N LYS A 228 9.71 -26.13 17.81
CA LYS A 228 10.97 -25.74 17.18
C LYS A 228 10.97 -24.24 16.82
N ASP A 229 9.90 -23.76 16.24
CA ASP A 229 9.79 -22.36 15.79
C ASP A 229 9.79 -21.39 16.99
N ILE A 230 9.18 -21.76 18.12
CA ILE A 230 9.25 -20.97 19.37
C ILE A 230 10.70 -20.89 19.86
N GLU A 231 11.47 -21.99 19.84
CA GLU A 231 12.88 -21.95 20.21
C GLU A 231 13.70 -21.03 19.30
N ILE A 232 13.42 -21.04 18.00
CA ILE A 232 14.06 -20.13 17.03
C ILE A 232 13.70 -18.67 17.32
N ILE A 233 12.42 -18.39 17.53
CA ILE A 233 11.95 -17.04 17.90
C ILE A 233 12.66 -16.56 19.18
N ASP A 234 12.78 -17.41 20.20
CA ASP A 234 13.48 -17.08 21.43
C ASP A 234 14.97 -16.78 21.18
N LYS A 235 15.65 -17.54 20.29
CA LYS A 235 17.04 -17.25 19.89
C LYS A 235 17.15 -15.90 19.23
N VAL A 236 16.26 -15.57 18.28
CA VAL A 236 16.28 -14.26 17.60
C VAL A 236 16.04 -13.13 18.60
N LEU A 237 15.04 -13.27 19.48
CA LEU A 237 14.69 -12.25 20.47
C LEU A 237 15.83 -11.95 21.45
N TRP A 238 16.59 -12.97 21.88
CA TRP A 238 17.58 -12.81 22.94
C TRP A 238 19.03 -12.69 22.44
N ASN A 239 19.37 -13.34 21.34
CA ASN A 239 20.76 -13.46 20.90
C ASN A 239 21.14 -12.59 19.70
N SER A 240 20.19 -12.11 18.90
CA SER A 240 20.52 -11.28 17.75
C SER A 240 20.95 -9.86 18.15
N SER A 241 22.03 -9.39 17.56
CA SER A 241 22.52 -8.00 17.69
C SER A 241 22.11 -7.09 16.51
N MET A 242 21.40 -7.60 15.51
CA MET A 242 21.00 -6.82 14.34
C MET A 242 19.92 -5.78 14.70
N GLU A 243 20.06 -4.56 14.19
CA GLU A 243 19.11 -3.47 14.49
C GLU A 243 17.69 -3.76 14.04
N ILE A 244 17.50 -4.44 12.92
CA ILE A 244 16.17 -4.85 12.43
C ILE A 244 15.38 -5.68 13.45
N LYS A 245 16.07 -6.38 14.37
CA LYS A 245 15.42 -7.10 15.46
C LYS A 245 14.56 -6.18 16.32
N ILE A 246 15.00 -4.96 16.58
CA ILE A 246 14.27 -3.98 17.41
C ILE A 246 12.92 -3.67 16.74
N GLU A 247 12.91 -3.50 15.43
CA GLU A 247 11.70 -3.24 14.66
C GLU A 247 10.77 -4.46 14.55
N LEU A 248 11.36 -5.66 14.51
CA LEU A 248 10.61 -6.93 14.44
C LEU A 248 10.19 -7.46 15.82
N TYR A 249 10.71 -6.88 16.90
CA TYR A 249 10.46 -7.34 18.27
C TYR A 249 8.96 -7.47 18.64
N PRO A 250 8.09 -6.48 18.36
CA PRO A 250 6.67 -6.60 18.64
C PRO A 250 6.01 -7.77 17.90
N TYR A 251 6.38 -7.98 16.64
CA TYR A 251 5.82 -9.03 15.79
C TYR A 251 6.26 -10.42 16.26
N LEU A 252 7.53 -10.58 16.60
CA LEU A 252 8.09 -11.84 17.10
C LEU A 252 7.48 -12.22 18.46
N HIS A 253 7.33 -11.24 19.36
CA HIS A 253 6.67 -11.46 20.65
C HIS A 253 5.20 -11.85 20.50
N PHE A 254 4.47 -11.15 19.62
CA PHE A 254 3.08 -11.48 19.37
C PHE A 254 2.95 -12.87 18.71
N LEU A 255 3.76 -13.17 17.72
CA LEU A 255 3.79 -14.49 17.08
C LEU A 255 4.07 -15.60 18.12
N ARG A 256 5.11 -15.41 18.94
CA ARG A 256 5.46 -16.35 20.01
C ARG A 256 4.30 -16.57 20.99
N PHE A 257 3.65 -15.50 21.42
CA PHE A 257 2.49 -15.57 22.30
C PHE A 257 1.36 -16.37 21.69
N VAL A 258 1.01 -16.07 20.42
CA VAL A 258 -0.08 -16.77 19.73
C VAL A 258 0.27 -18.25 19.49
N LEU A 259 1.52 -18.58 19.13
CA LEU A 259 1.94 -19.96 18.92
C LEU A 259 1.88 -20.79 20.22
N LYS A 260 2.28 -20.22 21.37
CA LYS A 260 2.18 -20.89 22.67
C LYS A 260 0.74 -21.18 23.11
N ASN A 261 -0.20 -20.31 22.72
CA ASN A 261 -1.60 -20.37 23.16
C ASN A 261 -2.56 -20.70 22.00
N LYS A 262 -2.06 -21.24 20.90
CA LYS A 262 -2.81 -21.43 19.64
C LYS A 262 -4.17 -22.14 19.73
N PRO A 263 -4.40 -23.16 20.59
CA PRO A 263 -5.71 -23.81 20.67
C PRO A 263 -6.85 -22.83 20.97
N ASP A 264 -6.57 -21.86 21.85
CA ASP A 264 -7.54 -20.86 22.30
C ASP A 264 -7.55 -19.60 21.41
N LEU A 265 -6.51 -19.43 20.57
CA LEU A 265 -6.28 -18.21 19.78
C LEU A 265 -6.28 -18.45 18.27
N LYS A 266 -6.95 -19.52 17.80
CA LYS A 266 -7.09 -19.82 16.36
C LYS A 266 -7.57 -18.62 15.56
N TYR A 267 -8.48 -17.81 16.13
CA TYR A 267 -8.94 -16.58 15.49
C TYR A 267 -7.79 -15.60 15.21
N LEU A 268 -6.84 -15.44 16.12
CA LEU A 268 -5.70 -14.55 15.92
C LEU A 268 -4.76 -15.08 14.82
N LEU A 269 -4.57 -16.40 14.75
CA LEU A 269 -3.80 -17.02 13.66
C LEU A 269 -4.44 -16.75 12.31
N ASP A 270 -5.73 -17.03 12.17
CA ASP A 270 -6.44 -16.95 10.90
C ASP A 270 -6.70 -15.50 10.45
N LYS A 271 -7.11 -14.63 11.37
CA LYS A 271 -7.58 -13.28 11.05
C LYS A 271 -6.52 -12.20 11.21
N ARG A 272 -5.66 -12.30 12.22
CA ARG A 272 -4.64 -11.28 12.50
C ARG A 272 -3.32 -11.59 11.83
N LEU A 273 -2.80 -12.81 11.96
CA LEU A 273 -1.56 -13.21 11.32
C LEU A 273 -1.77 -13.75 9.91
N ARG A 274 -3.01 -14.10 9.53
CA ARG A 274 -3.37 -14.70 8.23
C ARG A 274 -2.52 -15.94 7.91
N LEU A 275 -2.25 -16.74 8.94
CA LEU A 275 -1.52 -17.98 8.79
C LEU A 275 -2.50 -19.12 8.46
N LYS A 276 -2.17 -19.90 7.43
CA LYS A 276 -2.91 -21.12 7.09
C LYS A 276 -2.39 -22.25 7.97
N SER A 277 -3.31 -22.97 8.62
CA SER A 277 -3.03 -24.19 9.38
C SER A 277 -2.79 -25.39 8.46
#